data_2b72d8081f7479daf3d3e56252588a71
#
_entry.id   2b72d8081f7479daf3d3e56252588a71
#
_cell.length_a   1.000
_cell.length_b   1.000
_cell.length_c   1.000
_cell.angle_alpha   90.00
_cell.angle_beta   90.00
_cell.angle_gamma   90.00
#
_symmetry.space_group_name_H-M   'P 1'
#
loop_
_entity.id
_entity.type
_entity.pdbx_description
1 polymer ?
#
loop_
_entity_poly.entity_id
_entity_poly.type
_entity_poly.pdbx_seq_one_letter_code
_entity_poly.pdbx_strand_id
1 'polypeptide(L)'
;MVTVKNPILMGFYPDPSICRKGEDYYIVNSSFVYAPGVPIFHSRDLAHWEQIGNILDRPSQLPVAGADISDGIYAPTIRYHDGLFYMITTNVTHGNNFIVTAENPEGPWSEPYYLGDDAPGIDPSLFFDDDGKCYYCGTRPNPEGVRYNGDWEIWIQELDLKTMKLVGESMAIWKGAVKGCIWPEGPHIYKIDGYYYLLHAEGGTGPEHSITVARSKKLFQWFEGCPRNPIFTHRNLGMDYPVIYAGHGDLVDDGKGNWYVVMLASRPCKKHSSMGRETFLARVIWENGWPVIAPGVGHLEDEFTIDMPEHRFAEEITNSDVIHFWGEQLDQRLVAIEDWTSGIYSLTEREGALRMYLRKEKISERANCAYLGVRQKS
;
A
#
# COMPACT_ATOMS: atom_id res chain seq x y z
N MET A 1 -16.96 9.01 -19.42
CA MET A 1 -17.20 7.91 -18.44
C MET A 1 -16.32 6.74 -18.79
N VAL A 2 -15.67 6.14 -17.81
CA VAL A 2 -14.81 4.96 -17.95
C VAL A 2 -15.34 3.83 -17.09
N THR A 3 -15.17 2.58 -17.52
CA THR A 3 -15.53 1.39 -16.77
C THR A 3 -14.32 0.88 -16.02
N VAL A 4 -14.42 0.84 -14.70
CA VAL A 4 -13.45 0.20 -13.80
C VAL A 4 -13.76 -1.29 -13.74
N LYS A 5 -12.75 -2.13 -13.89
CA LYS A 5 -12.85 -3.59 -13.68
C LYS A 5 -11.97 -4.00 -12.51
N ASN A 6 -12.56 -4.63 -11.53
CA ASN A 6 -11.88 -5.13 -10.35
C ASN A 6 -11.39 -6.58 -10.50
N PRO A 7 -10.23 -6.91 -9.93
CA PRO A 7 -9.27 -6.01 -9.28
C PRO A 7 -8.59 -5.08 -10.27
N ILE A 8 -8.31 -3.83 -9.87
CA ILE A 8 -7.61 -2.86 -10.73
C ILE A 8 -6.12 -3.21 -10.89
N LEU A 9 -5.52 -3.90 -9.91
CA LEU A 9 -4.20 -4.51 -10.02
C LEU A 9 -4.34 -6.00 -9.68
N MET A 10 -4.26 -6.84 -10.72
CA MET A 10 -4.35 -8.29 -10.59
C MET A 10 -3.02 -8.89 -10.15
N GLY A 11 -3.07 -9.86 -9.24
CA GLY A 11 -1.92 -10.54 -8.69
C GLY A 11 -1.53 -10.00 -7.31
N PHE A 12 -0.35 -10.37 -6.82
CA PHE A 12 0.09 -10.02 -5.48
C PHE A 12 0.52 -8.56 -5.38
N TYR A 13 -0.47 -7.68 -5.19
CA TYR A 13 -0.33 -6.24 -4.94
C TYR A 13 -1.13 -5.86 -3.69
N PRO A 14 -0.63 -6.23 -2.49
CA PRO A 14 -1.30 -5.98 -1.22
C PRO A 14 -1.10 -4.56 -0.72
N ASP A 15 -1.91 -4.17 0.28
CA ASP A 15 -1.75 -2.98 1.11
C ASP A 15 -1.58 -1.70 0.25
N PRO A 16 -2.56 -1.39 -0.64
CA PRO A 16 -2.43 -0.27 -1.55
C PRO A 16 -2.52 1.07 -0.83
N SER A 17 -1.65 2.01 -1.21
CA SER A 17 -1.82 3.43 -0.90
C SER A 17 -1.85 4.24 -2.19
N ILE A 18 -2.67 5.28 -2.23
CA ILE A 18 -2.91 6.11 -3.41
C ILE A 18 -2.68 7.59 -3.11
N CYS A 19 -2.11 8.32 -4.06
CA CYS A 19 -2.12 9.78 -4.03
C CYS A 19 -2.47 10.35 -5.41
N ARG A 20 -2.84 11.65 -5.41
CA ARG A 20 -3.17 12.42 -6.61
C ARG A 20 -2.22 13.61 -6.77
N LYS A 21 -1.79 13.86 -8.02
CA LYS A 21 -1.06 15.06 -8.44
C LYS A 21 -1.75 15.64 -9.67
N GLY A 22 -2.61 16.64 -9.48
CA GLY A 22 -3.40 17.17 -10.58
C GLY A 22 -4.42 16.17 -11.10
N GLU A 23 -4.25 15.71 -12.34
CA GLU A 23 -5.09 14.69 -12.97
C GLU A 23 -4.44 13.28 -12.93
N ASP A 24 -3.26 13.15 -12.35
CA ASP A 24 -2.50 11.92 -12.28
C ASP A 24 -2.66 11.25 -10.92
N TYR A 25 -2.83 9.93 -10.92
CA TYR A 25 -2.98 9.08 -9.73
C TYR A 25 -1.83 8.09 -9.66
N TYR A 26 -1.34 7.83 -8.46
CA TYR A 26 -0.25 6.91 -8.21
C TYR A 26 -0.59 5.94 -7.10
N ILE A 27 -0.40 4.64 -7.35
CA ILE A 27 -0.58 3.57 -6.35
C ILE A 27 0.77 2.92 -6.08
N VAL A 28 0.99 2.60 -4.80
CA VAL A 28 2.10 1.77 -4.32
C VAL A 28 1.58 0.60 -3.51
N ASN A 29 2.36 -0.49 -3.45
CA ASN A 29 1.99 -1.71 -2.74
C ASN A 29 3.17 -2.29 -1.96
N SER A 30 2.88 -3.06 -0.90
CA SER A 30 3.86 -3.88 -0.21
C SER A 30 4.58 -4.81 -1.16
N SER A 31 5.87 -5.02 -0.93
CA SER A 31 6.68 -5.93 -1.74
C SER A 31 7.30 -7.07 -0.95
N PHE A 32 7.24 -7.03 0.38
CA PHE A 32 7.85 -8.05 1.24
C PHE A 32 9.34 -8.27 0.91
N VAL A 33 9.74 -9.51 0.72
CA VAL A 33 11.10 -9.92 0.37
C VAL A 33 11.45 -9.73 -1.11
N TYR A 34 10.44 -9.41 -1.95
CA TYR A 34 10.64 -9.27 -3.39
C TYR A 34 11.36 -7.96 -3.74
N ALA A 35 12.36 -8.08 -4.60
CA ALA A 35 13.23 -6.99 -5.04
C ALA A 35 13.31 -6.92 -6.59
N PRO A 36 13.27 -5.73 -7.21
CA PRO A 36 13.11 -4.41 -6.58
C PRO A 36 11.78 -4.27 -5.86
N GLY A 37 11.70 -3.36 -4.88
CA GLY A 37 10.58 -3.25 -3.95
C GLY A 37 9.70 -2.02 -4.18
N VAL A 38 8.50 -2.10 -3.64
CA VAL A 38 7.45 -1.06 -3.71
C VAL A 38 7.15 -0.67 -5.16
N PRO A 39 6.45 -1.53 -5.92
CA PRO A 39 6.02 -1.18 -7.27
C PRO A 39 5.16 0.08 -7.23
N ILE A 40 5.37 0.97 -8.20
CA ILE A 40 4.58 2.18 -8.37
C ILE A 40 3.85 2.14 -9.69
N PHE A 41 2.55 2.45 -9.64
CA PHE A 41 1.64 2.49 -10.77
C PHE A 41 1.11 3.89 -11.00
N HIS A 42 0.85 4.22 -12.25
CA HIS A 42 0.28 5.47 -12.70
C HIS A 42 -1.06 5.24 -13.41
N SER A 43 -2.00 6.16 -13.20
CA SER A 43 -3.28 6.23 -13.91
C SER A 43 -3.73 7.68 -14.06
N ARG A 44 -4.60 7.94 -15.06
CA ARG A 44 -5.30 9.21 -15.24
C ARG A 44 -6.82 9.06 -15.20
N ASP A 45 -7.31 7.84 -15.00
CA ASP A 45 -8.75 7.54 -15.00
C ASP A 45 -9.17 6.53 -13.93
N LEU A 46 -8.25 6.11 -13.04
CA LEU A 46 -8.46 5.12 -11.98
C LEU A 46 -8.85 3.71 -12.46
N ALA A 47 -9.05 3.52 -13.77
CA ALA A 47 -9.44 2.25 -14.38
C ALA A 47 -8.27 1.54 -15.08
N HIS A 48 -7.42 2.31 -15.74
CA HIS A 48 -6.26 1.81 -16.47
C HIS A 48 -4.97 2.22 -15.75
N TRP A 49 -4.15 1.24 -15.43
CA TRP A 49 -2.93 1.41 -14.65
C TRP A 49 -1.73 0.85 -15.40
N GLU A 50 -0.64 1.59 -15.39
CA GLU A 50 0.67 1.10 -15.83
C GLU A 50 1.67 1.12 -14.70
N GLN A 51 2.51 0.09 -14.61
CA GLN A 51 3.65 0.11 -13.69
C GLN A 51 4.73 1.01 -14.29
N ILE A 52 5.09 2.09 -13.60
CA ILE A 52 6.09 3.06 -14.06
C ILE A 52 7.46 2.83 -13.42
N GLY A 53 7.57 1.93 -12.45
CA GLY A 53 8.83 1.62 -11.78
C GLY A 53 8.65 0.82 -10.51
N ASN A 54 9.74 0.83 -9.74
CA ASN A 54 9.78 0.36 -8.36
C ASN A 54 10.52 1.42 -7.55
N ILE A 55 9.96 1.84 -6.42
CA ILE A 55 10.51 2.93 -5.60
C ILE A 55 11.86 2.55 -4.97
N LEU A 56 11.94 1.31 -4.49
CA LEU A 56 13.16 0.77 -3.88
C LEU A 56 13.90 -0.07 -4.92
N ASP A 57 14.74 0.59 -5.71
CA ASP A 57 15.35 0.03 -6.91
C ASP A 57 16.83 -0.34 -6.74
N ARG A 58 17.39 -0.20 -5.54
CA ARG A 58 18.78 -0.52 -5.24
C ARG A 58 19.00 -1.07 -3.84
N PRO A 59 20.06 -1.87 -3.63
CA PRO A 59 20.31 -2.55 -2.35
C PRO A 59 20.43 -1.65 -1.13
N SER A 60 20.93 -0.40 -1.31
CA SER A 60 21.02 0.58 -0.22
C SER A 60 19.64 0.98 0.33
N GLN A 61 18.60 0.96 -0.51
CA GLN A 61 17.23 1.27 -0.11
C GLN A 61 16.47 0.06 0.42
N LEU A 62 16.86 -1.15 0.02
CA LEU A 62 16.11 -2.39 0.25
C LEU A 62 17.01 -3.49 0.85
N PRO A 63 17.46 -3.33 2.10
CA PRO A 63 18.17 -4.40 2.79
C PRO A 63 17.16 -5.48 3.24
N VAL A 64 17.11 -6.61 2.53
CA VAL A 64 16.20 -7.74 2.82
C VAL A 64 16.94 -9.07 2.99
N ALA A 65 18.27 -9.03 3.11
CA ALA A 65 19.07 -10.25 3.30
C ALA A 65 18.66 -10.99 4.57
N GLY A 66 18.34 -12.28 4.43
CA GLY A 66 17.89 -13.14 5.52
C GLY A 66 16.42 -12.95 5.91
N ALA A 67 15.65 -12.16 5.16
CA ALA A 67 14.21 -12.00 5.36
C ALA A 67 13.46 -13.31 5.10
N ASP A 68 12.44 -13.58 5.89
CA ASP A 68 11.44 -14.60 5.54
C ASP A 68 10.60 -14.13 4.35
N ILE A 69 9.92 -15.04 3.64
CA ILE A 69 9.12 -14.69 2.48
C ILE A 69 7.96 -13.71 2.80
N SER A 70 7.56 -13.69 4.07
CA SER A 70 6.52 -12.79 4.59
C SER A 70 7.09 -11.57 5.33
N ASP A 71 8.41 -11.40 5.36
CA ASP A 71 9.08 -10.26 5.97
C ASP A 71 9.50 -9.24 4.89
N GLY A 72 10.34 -8.28 5.25
CA GLY A 72 10.81 -7.22 4.36
C GLY A 72 9.89 -6.01 4.38
N ILE A 73 9.42 -5.57 3.21
CA ILE A 73 8.67 -4.30 3.07
C ILE A 73 7.17 -4.52 3.22
N TYR A 74 6.62 -3.96 4.30
CA TYR A 74 5.19 -3.94 4.61
C TYR A 74 4.50 -2.73 3.97
N ALA A 75 3.29 -2.39 4.45
CA ALA A 75 2.44 -1.39 3.84
C ALA A 75 3.15 -0.04 3.60
N PRO A 76 3.34 0.37 2.33
CA PRO A 76 3.82 1.70 2.00
C PRO A 76 2.67 2.70 1.98
N THR A 77 2.97 3.96 2.30
CA THR A 77 2.09 5.08 2.01
C THR A 77 2.77 6.05 1.07
N ILE A 78 2.08 6.47 0.00
CA ILE A 78 2.55 7.51 -0.91
C ILE A 78 1.74 8.80 -0.72
N ARG A 79 2.44 9.96 -0.70
CA ARG A 79 1.82 11.29 -0.68
C ARG A 79 2.58 12.24 -1.59
N TYR A 80 1.87 13.20 -2.18
CA TYR A 80 2.46 14.29 -2.94
C TYR A 80 2.21 15.61 -2.21
N HIS A 81 3.26 16.34 -1.90
CA HIS A 81 3.17 17.64 -1.23
C HIS A 81 4.32 18.56 -1.67
N ASP A 82 4.00 19.83 -1.98
CA ASP A 82 4.95 20.89 -2.32
C ASP A 82 6.04 20.49 -3.35
N GLY A 83 5.61 19.80 -4.42
CA GLY A 83 6.53 19.42 -5.50
C GLY A 83 7.25 18.10 -5.30
N LEU A 84 7.13 17.46 -4.14
CA LEU A 84 7.79 16.20 -3.82
C LEU A 84 6.77 15.07 -3.60
N PHE A 85 7.14 13.89 -4.04
CA PHE A 85 6.55 12.64 -3.60
C PHE A 85 7.28 12.15 -2.35
N TYR A 86 6.53 11.68 -1.38
CA TYR A 86 6.99 11.04 -0.17
C TYR A 86 6.45 9.63 -0.15
N MET A 87 7.31 8.64 0.02
CA MET A 87 6.91 7.27 0.32
C MET A 87 7.49 6.88 1.68
N ILE A 88 6.63 6.43 2.57
CA ILE A 88 7.01 5.92 3.89
C ILE A 88 6.54 4.48 4.00
N THR A 89 7.35 3.62 4.61
CA THR A 89 7.04 2.20 4.79
C THR A 89 7.82 1.61 5.96
N THR A 90 7.56 0.35 6.26
CA THR A 90 8.29 -0.44 7.26
C THR A 90 9.07 -1.55 6.59
N ASN A 91 10.35 -1.66 6.88
CA ASN A 91 11.11 -2.89 6.66
C ASN A 91 11.18 -3.65 7.99
N VAL A 92 10.39 -4.70 8.13
CA VAL A 92 10.31 -5.47 9.38
C VAL A 92 11.54 -6.34 9.65
N THR A 93 12.40 -6.52 8.64
CA THR A 93 13.66 -7.26 8.79
C THR A 93 14.81 -6.35 9.21
N HIS A 94 14.86 -5.13 8.63
CA HIS A 94 15.98 -4.21 8.83
C HIS A 94 15.49 -2.75 8.84
N GLY A 95 15.88 -1.99 9.85
CA GLY A 95 15.76 -0.53 9.87
C GLY A 95 14.39 0.04 10.22
N ASN A 96 13.36 -0.78 10.41
CA ASN A 96 12.01 -0.33 10.80
C ASN A 96 11.39 0.67 9.80
N ASN A 97 10.74 1.74 10.30
CA ASN A 97 10.08 2.75 9.48
C ASN A 97 11.09 3.72 8.84
N PHE A 98 10.91 4.00 7.56
CA PHE A 98 11.76 4.93 6.82
C PHE A 98 10.99 5.67 5.72
N ILE A 99 11.54 6.81 5.29
CA ILE A 99 11.00 7.69 4.26
C ILE A 99 11.98 7.76 3.10
N VAL A 100 11.48 7.75 1.87
CA VAL A 100 12.20 8.14 0.66
C VAL A 100 11.39 9.20 -0.10
N THR A 101 12.07 10.09 -0.82
CA THR A 101 11.44 11.19 -1.55
C THR A 101 11.91 11.27 -2.99
N ALA A 102 11.07 11.81 -3.88
CA ALA A 102 11.44 12.09 -5.28
C ALA A 102 10.63 13.27 -5.83
N GLU A 103 11.20 14.02 -6.77
CA GLU A 103 10.47 15.05 -7.53
C GLU A 103 9.57 14.42 -8.61
N ASN A 104 10.02 13.29 -9.18
CA ASN A 104 9.31 12.52 -10.19
C ASN A 104 8.90 11.15 -9.64
N PRO A 105 7.72 10.66 -9.96
CA PRO A 105 7.24 9.37 -9.45
C PRO A 105 8.06 8.18 -9.97
N GLU A 106 8.67 8.31 -11.16
CA GLU A 106 9.60 7.32 -11.71
C GLU A 106 10.98 7.35 -11.04
N GLY A 107 11.23 8.36 -10.20
CA GLY A 107 12.50 8.57 -9.50
C GLY A 107 13.46 9.54 -10.22
N PRO A 108 14.76 9.54 -9.86
CA PRO A 108 15.32 8.69 -8.81
C PRO A 108 14.80 9.03 -7.42
N TRP A 109 14.54 8.02 -6.61
CA TRP A 109 14.15 8.17 -5.22
C TRP A 109 15.38 8.32 -4.33
N SER A 110 15.25 9.09 -3.24
CA SER A 110 16.35 9.34 -2.29
C SER A 110 16.83 8.06 -1.60
N GLU A 111 17.98 8.16 -0.91
CA GLU A 111 18.33 7.18 0.11
C GLU A 111 17.33 7.25 1.27
N PRO A 112 17.14 6.14 2.03
CA PRO A 112 16.19 6.08 3.13
C PRO A 112 16.57 7.02 4.29
N TYR A 113 15.59 7.76 4.78
CA TYR A 113 15.63 8.47 6.06
C TYR A 113 14.98 7.56 7.12
N TYR A 114 15.81 6.83 7.86
CA TYR A 114 15.32 5.92 8.90
C TYR A 114 14.84 6.70 10.12
N LEU A 115 13.64 6.37 10.61
CA LEU A 115 13.06 6.92 11.82
C LEU A 115 13.52 6.16 13.08
N GLY A 116 14.02 4.94 12.92
CA GLY A 116 14.58 4.12 13.99
C GLY A 116 13.56 3.79 15.08
N ASP A 117 14.06 3.70 16.32
CA ASP A 117 13.26 3.35 17.49
C ASP A 117 12.25 4.46 17.89
N ASP A 118 12.40 5.68 17.36
CA ASP A 118 11.47 6.78 17.62
C ASP A 118 10.10 6.52 16.95
N ALA A 119 10.04 5.67 15.93
CA ALA A 119 8.82 5.29 15.23
C ALA A 119 8.55 3.78 15.35
N PRO A 120 8.13 3.29 16.52
CA PRO A 120 7.85 1.87 16.71
C PRO A 120 6.57 1.45 15.99
N GLY A 121 6.53 0.17 15.55
CA GLY A 121 5.38 -0.45 14.92
C GLY A 121 5.49 -0.50 13.40
N ILE A 122 4.34 -0.58 12.72
CA ILE A 122 4.24 -0.77 11.27
C ILE A 122 3.21 0.17 10.64
N ASP A 123 3.03 0.06 9.33
CA ASP A 123 2.01 0.73 8.53
C ASP A 123 2.03 2.27 8.71
N PRO A 124 3.18 2.92 8.52
CA PRO A 124 3.27 4.35 8.70
C PRO A 124 2.58 5.10 7.56
N SER A 125 1.98 6.25 7.88
CA SER A 125 1.49 7.21 6.90
C SER A 125 1.92 8.62 7.24
N LEU A 126 1.84 9.52 6.25
CA LEU A 126 2.10 10.94 6.41
C LEU A 126 0.84 11.74 6.15
N PHE A 127 0.60 12.72 6.99
CA PHE A 127 -0.47 13.69 6.86
C PHE A 127 0.11 15.11 6.84
N PHE A 128 -0.15 15.86 5.78
CA PHE A 128 0.23 17.26 5.62
C PHE A 128 -0.97 18.13 5.96
N ASP A 129 -0.88 18.91 7.04
CA ASP A 129 -1.98 19.75 7.51
C ASP A 129 -1.87 21.20 6.97
N ASP A 130 -2.98 21.93 7.02
CA ASP A 130 -3.08 23.35 6.62
C ASP A 130 -2.23 24.28 7.50
N ASP A 131 -1.75 23.81 8.65
CA ASP A 131 -0.80 24.54 9.51
C ASP A 131 0.63 24.56 8.95
N GLY A 132 0.86 23.89 7.82
CA GLY A 132 2.16 23.78 7.16
C GLY A 132 3.08 22.73 7.78
N LYS A 133 2.56 21.87 8.63
CA LYS A 133 3.31 20.78 9.27
C LYS A 133 2.96 19.43 8.67
N CYS A 134 3.89 18.50 8.83
CA CYS A 134 3.69 17.09 8.52
C CYS A 134 3.54 16.29 9.81
N TYR A 135 2.65 15.32 9.80
CA TYR A 135 2.39 14.43 10.91
C TYR A 135 2.57 12.98 10.46
N TYR A 136 3.37 12.26 11.21
CA TYR A 136 3.48 10.81 11.15
C TYR A 136 2.25 10.20 11.83
N CYS A 137 1.67 9.18 11.21
CA CYS A 137 0.65 8.33 11.81
C CYS A 137 1.05 6.87 11.57
N GLY A 138 0.97 6.03 12.57
CA GLY A 138 1.33 4.62 12.46
C GLY A 138 0.60 3.78 13.50
N THR A 139 0.79 2.47 13.44
CA THR A 139 0.27 1.54 14.45
C THR A 139 1.41 0.92 15.24
N ARG A 140 1.21 0.70 16.53
CA ARG A 140 2.20 0.10 17.44
C ARG A 140 1.55 -0.79 18.47
N PRO A 141 2.27 -1.79 19.03
CA PRO A 141 1.82 -2.51 20.22
C PRO A 141 1.47 -1.55 21.35
N ASN A 142 0.45 -1.88 22.15
CA ASN A 142 0.06 -1.07 23.28
C ASN A 142 1.25 -0.86 24.25
N PRO A 143 1.74 0.38 24.43
CA PRO A 143 2.93 0.65 25.25
C PRO A 143 2.72 0.38 26.76
N GLU A 144 1.47 0.32 27.21
CA GLU A 144 1.11 -0.04 28.60
C GLU A 144 1.18 -1.56 28.84
N GLY A 145 1.48 -2.35 27.82
CA GLY A 145 1.55 -3.80 27.83
C GLY A 145 0.47 -4.46 26.96
N VAL A 146 0.92 -5.39 26.12
CA VAL A 146 0.04 -6.17 25.24
C VAL A 146 -0.75 -7.18 26.04
N ARG A 147 -2.07 -7.08 26.07
CA ARG A 147 -2.99 -7.94 26.85
C ARG A 147 -3.47 -9.16 26.04
N TYR A 148 -3.47 -9.06 24.70
CA TYR A 148 -3.84 -10.10 23.75
C TYR A 148 -3.11 -9.87 22.41
N ASN A 149 -3.02 -10.88 21.59
CA ASN A 149 -2.39 -10.75 20.27
C ASN A 149 -3.15 -9.71 19.43
N GLY A 150 -2.45 -8.70 18.95
CA GLY A 150 -3.04 -7.59 18.20
C GLY A 150 -3.63 -6.45 19.07
N ASP A 151 -3.29 -6.40 20.37
CA ASP A 151 -3.59 -5.25 21.24
C ASP A 151 -2.68 -4.08 20.90
N TRP A 152 -3.03 -3.38 19.85
CA TRP A 152 -2.28 -2.31 19.26
C TRP A 152 -3.06 -0.99 19.35
N GLU A 153 -2.39 0.11 19.04
CA GLU A 153 -2.99 1.45 18.99
C GLU A 153 -2.48 2.23 17.78
N ILE A 154 -3.31 3.13 17.28
CA ILE A 154 -2.91 4.12 16.28
C ILE A 154 -2.46 5.36 17.00
N TRP A 155 -1.29 5.87 16.63
CA TRP A 155 -0.64 7.01 17.24
C TRP A 155 -0.13 8.00 16.21
N ILE A 156 0.04 9.26 16.63
CA ILE A 156 0.54 10.36 15.80
C ILE A 156 1.66 11.10 16.50
N GLN A 157 2.53 11.72 15.70
CA GLN A 157 3.56 12.64 16.14
C GLN A 157 3.93 13.59 15.00
N GLU A 158 4.38 14.82 15.30
CA GLU A 158 4.88 15.75 14.30
C GLU A 158 6.18 15.21 13.67
N LEU A 159 6.30 15.31 12.33
CA LEU A 159 7.50 15.01 11.57
C LEU A 159 8.12 16.31 11.04
N ASP A 160 9.31 16.64 11.45
CA ASP A 160 10.07 17.75 10.87
C ASP A 160 10.64 17.32 9.51
N LEU A 161 10.09 17.86 8.42
CA LEU A 161 10.49 17.55 7.05
C LEU A 161 11.92 18.00 6.70
N LYS A 162 12.50 18.94 7.45
CA LYS A 162 13.88 19.40 7.19
C LYS A 162 14.91 18.40 7.72
N THR A 163 14.62 17.78 8.83
CA THR A 163 15.51 16.81 9.48
C THR A 163 15.08 15.37 9.26
N MET A 164 13.86 15.15 8.74
CA MET A 164 13.21 13.84 8.62
C MET A 164 13.19 13.08 9.95
N LYS A 165 12.87 13.81 11.03
CA LYS A 165 12.79 13.25 12.40
C LYS A 165 11.46 13.57 13.05
N LEU A 166 11.00 12.66 13.89
CA LEU A 166 9.86 12.89 14.76
C LEU A 166 10.23 13.90 15.85
N VAL A 167 9.32 14.86 16.09
CA VAL A 167 9.53 15.93 17.07
C VAL A 167 8.28 16.11 17.93
N GLY A 168 8.46 16.65 19.15
CA GLY A 168 7.33 16.83 20.07
C GLY A 168 6.87 15.52 20.72
N GLU A 169 5.67 15.55 21.29
CA GLU A 169 5.09 14.41 22.00
C GLU A 169 4.28 13.52 21.04
N SER A 170 4.38 12.21 21.20
CA SER A 170 3.50 11.25 20.53
C SER A 170 2.17 11.11 21.29
N MET A 171 1.09 10.90 20.55
CA MET A 171 -0.23 10.66 21.13
C MET A 171 -0.94 9.48 20.47
N ALA A 172 -1.45 8.54 21.27
CA ALA A 172 -2.42 7.55 20.81
C ALA A 172 -3.77 8.24 20.56
N ILE A 173 -4.30 8.09 19.34
CA ILE A 173 -5.58 8.71 18.95
C ILE A 173 -6.72 7.70 18.80
N TRP A 174 -6.40 6.41 18.71
CA TRP A 174 -7.39 5.35 18.49
C TRP A 174 -6.88 3.96 18.90
N LYS A 175 -7.79 3.09 19.35
CA LYS A 175 -7.50 1.68 19.73
C LYS A 175 -8.47 0.68 19.08
N GLY A 176 -9.18 1.10 18.02
CA GLY A 176 -10.15 0.27 17.32
C GLY A 176 -11.61 0.56 17.62
N ALA A 177 -12.48 0.21 16.66
CA ALA A 177 -13.92 0.48 16.72
C ALA A 177 -14.66 -0.47 17.67
N VAL A 178 -14.18 -1.70 17.83
CA VAL A 178 -14.77 -2.71 18.69
C VAL A 178 -13.83 -3.00 19.86
N LYS A 179 -14.39 -3.11 21.07
CA LYS A 179 -13.60 -3.49 22.24
C LYS A 179 -12.93 -4.85 22.03
N GLY A 180 -11.61 -4.89 22.17
CA GLY A 180 -10.81 -6.09 21.97
C GLY A 180 -10.57 -6.41 20.49
N CYS A 181 -10.76 -5.44 19.58
CA CYS A 181 -10.34 -5.64 18.19
C CYS A 181 -8.85 -5.92 18.13
N ILE A 182 -8.44 -6.68 17.12
CA ILE A 182 -7.04 -7.01 16.88
C ILE A 182 -6.53 -6.16 15.73
N TRP A 183 -5.26 -5.73 15.83
CA TRP A 183 -4.53 -5.01 14.79
C TRP A 183 -5.34 -3.85 14.18
N PRO A 184 -5.59 -2.75 14.92
CA PRO A 184 -5.91 -1.49 14.27
C PRO A 184 -4.66 -1.04 13.51
N GLU A 185 -4.69 -1.15 12.18
CA GLU A 185 -3.51 -1.01 11.30
C GLU A 185 -3.86 -0.23 10.02
N GLY A 186 -2.86 0.08 9.17
CA GLY A 186 -3.05 0.82 7.92
C GLY A 186 -3.71 2.19 8.10
N PRO A 187 -3.27 3.05 9.04
CA PRO A 187 -3.95 4.31 9.31
C PRO A 187 -3.64 5.38 8.26
N HIS A 188 -4.69 6.07 7.79
CA HIS A 188 -4.57 7.26 6.96
C HIS A 188 -5.42 8.39 7.54
N ILE A 189 -4.85 9.60 7.61
CA ILE A 189 -5.55 10.80 8.10
C ILE A 189 -5.89 11.71 6.93
N TYR A 190 -7.12 12.24 6.96
CA TYR A 190 -7.64 13.21 5.99
C TYR A 190 -8.30 14.38 6.72
N LYS A 191 -8.20 15.58 6.17
CA LYS A 191 -8.91 16.76 6.68
C LYS A 191 -10.01 17.15 5.70
N ILE A 192 -11.26 16.99 6.12
CA ILE A 192 -12.44 17.17 5.27
C ILE A 192 -13.50 17.92 6.09
N ASP A 193 -14.02 19.04 5.56
CA ASP A 193 -15.07 19.85 6.19
C ASP A 193 -14.82 20.19 7.68
N GLY A 194 -13.56 20.48 8.01
CA GLY A 194 -13.14 20.88 9.36
C GLY A 194 -13.03 19.73 10.37
N TYR A 195 -13.06 18.48 9.91
CA TYR A 195 -12.76 17.30 10.70
C TYR A 195 -11.51 16.61 10.19
N TYR A 196 -10.76 16.02 11.11
CA TYR A 196 -9.73 15.02 10.83
C TYR A 196 -10.41 13.66 10.85
N TYR A 197 -10.32 12.93 9.75
CA TYR A 197 -10.80 11.56 9.63
C TYR A 197 -9.62 10.60 9.67
N LEU A 198 -9.76 9.54 10.44
CA LEU A 198 -8.84 8.41 10.50
C LEU A 198 -9.53 7.21 9.83
N LEU A 199 -9.06 6.82 8.67
CA LEU A 199 -9.43 5.57 8.02
C LEU A 199 -8.37 4.53 8.37
N HIS A 200 -8.76 3.31 8.73
CA HIS A 200 -7.81 2.26 9.07
C HIS A 200 -8.43 0.87 8.93
N ALA A 201 -7.59 -0.17 8.99
CA ALA A 201 -8.02 -1.56 9.00
C ALA A 201 -8.13 -2.12 10.42
N GLU A 202 -8.98 -3.14 10.59
CA GLU A 202 -9.09 -3.96 11.80
C GLU A 202 -9.30 -5.44 11.44
N GLY A 203 -8.93 -6.34 12.35
CA GLY A 203 -9.20 -7.77 12.24
C GLY A 203 -8.10 -8.59 11.57
N GLY A 204 -7.03 -7.94 11.13
CA GLY A 204 -5.95 -8.57 10.38
C GLY A 204 -6.38 -9.03 8.97
N THR A 205 -5.42 -9.46 8.17
CA THR A 205 -5.62 -9.84 6.76
C THR A 205 -6.25 -11.23 6.59
N GLY A 206 -7.42 -11.43 7.18
CA GLY A 206 -8.13 -12.71 7.21
C GLY A 206 -9.66 -12.53 7.16
N PRO A 207 -10.42 -13.53 7.63
CA PRO A 207 -11.89 -13.50 7.58
C PRO A 207 -12.53 -12.28 8.26
N GLU A 208 -11.89 -11.74 9.29
CA GLU A 208 -12.40 -10.62 10.08
C GLU A 208 -11.97 -9.24 9.54
N HIS A 209 -11.21 -9.20 8.45
CA HIS A 209 -10.67 -7.97 7.88
C HIS A 209 -11.76 -6.96 7.55
N SER A 210 -11.51 -5.70 7.87
CA SER A 210 -12.50 -4.63 7.68
C SER A 210 -11.84 -3.26 7.58
N ILE A 211 -12.58 -2.29 7.03
CA ILE A 211 -12.24 -0.87 7.08
C ILE A 211 -13.13 -0.21 8.11
N THR A 212 -12.52 0.57 9.01
CA THR A 212 -13.19 1.39 10.00
C THR A 212 -12.79 2.84 9.88
N VAL A 213 -13.59 3.74 10.43
CA VAL A 213 -13.33 5.18 10.38
C VAL A 213 -13.68 5.83 11.71
N ALA A 214 -12.84 6.77 12.12
CA ALA A 214 -13.07 7.66 13.24
C ALA A 214 -12.81 9.10 12.81
N ARG A 215 -13.28 10.10 13.57
CA ARG A 215 -13.02 11.51 13.29
C ARG A 215 -12.86 12.34 14.56
N SER A 216 -12.20 13.49 14.41
CA SER A 216 -12.06 14.49 15.47
C SER A 216 -12.00 15.90 14.88
N LYS A 217 -12.35 16.92 15.65
CA LYS A 217 -12.11 18.33 15.29
C LYS A 217 -10.68 18.80 15.56
N LYS A 218 -9.91 18.02 16.30
CA LYS A 218 -8.51 18.32 16.61
C LYS A 218 -7.66 17.08 16.35
N LEU A 219 -6.51 17.27 15.75
CA LEU A 219 -5.62 16.17 15.40
C LEU A 219 -5.09 15.45 16.66
N PHE A 220 -4.60 16.21 17.65
CA PHE A 220 -4.11 15.68 18.93
C PHE A 220 -5.27 15.57 19.93
N GLN A 221 -6.17 14.62 19.68
CA GLN A 221 -7.30 14.29 20.54
C GLN A 221 -7.73 12.84 20.26
N TRP A 222 -8.38 12.18 21.22
CA TRP A 222 -9.05 10.90 20.97
C TRP A 222 -10.19 11.06 19.97
N PHE A 223 -10.20 10.22 18.95
CA PHE A 223 -11.18 10.30 17.86
C PHE A 223 -12.51 9.64 18.25
N GLU A 224 -13.59 10.09 17.63
CA GLU A 224 -14.93 9.51 17.72
C GLU A 224 -15.16 8.52 16.59
N GLY A 225 -15.50 7.27 16.92
CA GLY A 225 -15.78 6.22 15.92
C GLY A 225 -17.10 6.44 15.18
N CYS A 226 -17.12 6.10 13.90
CA CYS A 226 -18.35 6.06 13.13
C CYS A 226 -19.36 5.08 13.77
N PRO A 227 -20.62 5.48 13.98
CA PRO A 227 -21.65 4.57 14.53
C PRO A 227 -21.94 3.33 13.69
N ARG A 228 -21.50 3.35 12.39
CA ARG A 228 -21.70 2.26 11.44
C ARG A 228 -20.45 1.38 11.25
N ASN A 229 -19.40 1.56 12.07
CA ASN A 229 -18.21 0.73 11.99
C ASN A 229 -18.49 -0.77 12.19
N PRO A 230 -17.82 -1.65 11.42
CA PRO A 230 -16.94 -1.33 10.32
C PRO A 230 -17.73 -0.77 9.13
N ILE A 231 -17.18 0.25 8.45
CA ILE A 231 -17.85 0.87 7.31
C ILE A 231 -17.76 0.04 6.03
N PHE A 232 -16.83 -0.93 6.00
CA PHE A 232 -16.72 -1.90 4.90
C PHE A 232 -16.05 -3.19 5.36
N THR A 233 -16.61 -4.33 4.95
CA THR A 233 -16.06 -5.68 5.18
C THR A 233 -16.81 -6.70 4.35
N HIS A 234 -16.14 -7.78 3.95
CA HIS A 234 -16.77 -8.96 3.32
C HIS A 234 -16.97 -10.13 4.29
N ARG A 235 -16.62 -10.00 5.58
CA ARG A 235 -16.76 -11.08 6.58
C ARG A 235 -18.18 -11.64 6.69
N ASN A 236 -19.20 -10.82 6.41
CA ASN A 236 -20.60 -11.19 6.48
C ASN A 236 -21.10 -11.91 5.21
N LEU A 237 -20.29 -11.95 4.13
CA LEU A 237 -20.64 -12.61 2.86
C LEU A 237 -20.22 -14.09 2.84
N GLY A 238 -19.39 -14.51 3.82
CA GLY A 238 -18.91 -15.89 3.94
C GLY A 238 -17.69 -16.20 3.09
N MET A 239 -17.05 -17.33 3.38
CA MET A 239 -15.80 -17.76 2.78
C MET A 239 -15.92 -18.33 1.35
N ASP A 240 -17.12 -18.61 0.91
CA ASP A 240 -17.42 -19.07 -0.46
C ASP A 240 -17.77 -17.89 -1.40
N TYR A 241 -17.74 -16.64 -0.88
CA TYR A 241 -17.94 -15.45 -1.70
C TYR A 241 -16.73 -15.25 -2.65
N PRO A 242 -16.96 -14.77 -3.90
CA PRO A 242 -15.88 -14.63 -4.89
C PRO A 242 -14.71 -13.72 -4.47
N VAL A 243 -14.98 -12.73 -3.62
CA VAL A 243 -13.99 -11.79 -3.10
C VAL A 243 -14.06 -11.75 -1.58
N ILE A 244 -12.98 -12.11 -0.89
CA ILE A 244 -12.89 -12.22 0.57
C ILE A 244 -11.77 -11.32 1.13
N TYR A 245 -11.75 -11.13 2.45
CA TYR A 245 -10.70 -10.42 3.19
C TYR A 245 -10.55 -8.95 2.84
N ALA A 246 -11.62 -8.28 2.39
CA ALA A 246 -11.59 -6.88 2.01
C ALA A 246 -11.30 -5.96 3.20
N GLY A 247 -10.27 -5.11 3.05
CA GLY A 247 -9.83 -4.17 4.08
C GLY A 247 -8.61 -3.36 3.65
N HIS A 248 -7.96 -2.67 4.59
CA HIS A 248 -6.75 -1.89 4.39
C HIS A 248 -6.86 -0.92 3.22
N GLY A 249 -7.64 0.16 3.39
CA GLY A 249 -7.95 1.10 2.32
C GLY A 249 -7.33 2.46 2.49
N ASP A 250 -7.09 3.15 1.36
CA ASP A 250 -6.66 4.54 1.29
C ASP A 250 -7.60 5.33 0.36
N LEU A 251 -8.07 6.52 0.82
CA LEU A 251 -9.03 7.36 0.10
C LEU A 251 -8.33 8.31 -0.87
N VAL A 252 -8.98 8.58 -1.99
CA VAL A 252 -8.58 9.61 -2.93
C VAL A 252 -9.81 10.33 -3.49
N ASP A 253 -9.69 11.63 -3.74
CA ASP A 253 -10.67 12.44 -4.46
C ASP A 253 -10.21 12.73 -5.90
N ASP A 254 -11.15 13.10 -6.78
CA ASP A 254 -10.86 13.50 -8.15
C ASP A 254 -10.70 15.03 -8.32
N GLY A 255 -10.75 15.80 -7.23
CA GLY A 255 -10.73 17.26 -7.26
C GLY A 255 -12.04 17.89 -7.75
N LYS A 256 -13.07 17.08 -8.06
CA LYS A 256 -14.39 17.52 -8.55
C LYS A 256 -15.51 17.13 -7.58
N GLY A 257 -15.15 16.53 -6.44
CA GLY A 257 -16.08 16.13 -5.37
C GLY A 257 -16.44 14.65 -5.36
N ASN A 258 -15.93 13.85 -6.30
CA ASN A 258 -16.08 12.41 -6.24
C ASN A 258 -14.94 11.78 -5.42
N TRP A 259 -15.28 10.75 -4.66
CA TRP A 259 -14.35 10.05 -3.79
C TRP A 259 -14.29 8.57 -4.12
N TYR A 260 -13.11 8.02 -3.97
CA TYR A 260 -12.80 6.61 -4.20
C TYR A 260 -11.93 6.08 -3.07
N VAL A 261 -11.93 4.75 -2.91
CA VAL A 261 -11.03 4.06 -2.00
C VAL A 261 -10.37 2.90 -2.74
N VAL A 262 -9.05 2.82 -2.65
CA VAL A 262 -8.32 1.60 -2.98
C VAL A 262 -8.24 0.73 -1.74
N MET A 263 -8.31 -0.59 -1.90
CA MET A 263 -8.20 -1.53 -0.79
C MET A 263 -7.69 -2.88 -1.27
N LEU A 264 -7.18 -3.67 -0.36
CA LEU A 264 -6.86 -5.05 -0.67
C LEU A 264 -8.07 -5.97 -0.51
N ALA A 265 -8.12 -7.03 -1.31
CA ALA A 265 -8.97 -8.18 -1.11
C ALA A 265 -8.36 -9.40 -1.82
N SER A 266 -8.91 -10.58 -1.59
CA SER A 266 -8.44 -11.83 -2.21
C SER A 266 -9.55 -12.51 -2.99
N ARG A 267 -9.22 -13.11 -4.14
CA ARG A 267 -10.12 -13.97 -4.92
C ARG A 267 -9.73 -15.44 -4.72
N PRO A 268 -10.47 -16.20 -3.92
CA PRO A 268 -10.13 -17.60 -3.67
C PRO A 268 -10.42 -18.47 -4.90
N CYS A 269 -9.50 -19.37 -5.22
CA CYS A 269 -9.70 -20.46 -6.15
C CYS A 269 -9.66 -21.78 -5.39
N LYS A 270 -10.76 -22.57 -5.42
CA LYS A 270 -10.88 -23.83 -4.66
C LYS A 270 -10.49 -23.68 -3.18
N LYS A 271 -10.93 -22.57 -2.55
CA LYS A 271 -10.64 -22.20 -1.14
C LYS A 271 -9.20 -21.79 -0.85
N HIS A 272 -8.39 -21.53 -1.87
CA HIS A 272 -7.02 -21.04 -1.73
C HIS A 272 -6.88 -19.66 -2.36
N SER A 273 -6.32 -18.71 -1.65
CA SER A 273 -6.01 -17.36 -2.17
C SER A 273 -4.68 -17.37 -2.92
N SER A 274 -4.59 -18.16 -4.00
CA SER A 274 -3.35 -18.38 -4.75
C SER A 274 -2.79 -17.11 -5.40
N MET A 275 -3.67 -16.12 -5.70
CA MET A 275 -3.25 -14.80 -6.21
C MET A 275 -2.75 -13.89 -5.11
N GLY A 276 -2.92 -14.27 -3.85
CA GLY A 276 -2.64 -13.43 -2.70
C GLY A 276 -3.69 -12.32 -2.52
N ARG A 277 -3.23 -11.16 -2.07
CA ARG A 277 -4.01 -9.93 -1.88
C ARG A 277 -3.82 -9.04 -3.11
N GLU A 278 -4.91 -8.72 -3.77
CA GLU A 278 -4.97 -7.90 -4.98
C GLU A 278 -5.52 -6.52 -4.64
N THR A 279 -5.30 -5.51 -5.47
CA THR A 279 -5.81 -4.15 -5.25
C THR A 279 -7.13 -3.94 -5.99
N PHE A 280 -8.13 -3.49 -5.25
CA PHE A 280 -9.48 -3.17 -5.72
C PHE A 280 -9.77 -1.68 -5.56
N LEU A 281 -10.72 -1.18 -6.33
CA LEU A 281 -11.27 0.18 -6.22
C LEU A 281 -12.77 0.12 -5.90
N ALA A 282 -13.24 1.05 -5.08
CA ALA A 282 -14.67 1.27 -4.85
C ALA A 282 -15.00 2.77 -4.82
N ARG A 283 -16.25 3.10 -5.17
CA ARG A 283 -16.78 4.46 -5.02
C ARG A 283 -17.05 4.76 -3.55
N VAL A 284 -16.92 6.03 -3.20
CA VAL A 284 -17.26 6.53 -1.86
C VAL A 284 -18.16 7.74 -1.98
N ILE A 285 -19.21 7.79 -1.18
CA ILE A 285 -20.02 9.01 -0.98
C ILE A 285 -19.97 9.41 0.49
N TRP A 286 -20.33 10.67 0.77
CA TRP A 286 -20.39 11.19 2.13
C TRP A 286 -21.85 11.34 2.57
N GLU A 287 -22.25 10.66 3.64
CA GLU A 287 -23.58 10.75 4.24
C GLU A 287 -23.49 11.11 5.72
N ASN A 288 -24.17 12.21 6.11
CA ASN A 288 -24.17 12.69 7.51
C ASN A 288 -22.75 12.89 8.07
N GLY A 289 -21.80 13.31 7.21
CA GLY A 289 -20.42 13.54 7.58
C GLY A 289 -19.60 12.27 7.82
N TRP A 290 -19.96 11.14 7.20
CA TRP A 290 -19.24 9.88 7.23
C TRP A 290 -19.13 9.25 5.84
N PRO A 291 -18.03 8.59 5.52
CA PRO A 291 -17.88 7.92 4.22
C PRO A 291 -18.72 6.63 4.17
N VAL A 292 -19.30 6.38 3.00
CA VAL A 292 -20.01 5.15 2.65
C VAL A 292 -19.33 4.55 1.44
N ILE A 293 -18.72 3.39 1.62
CA ILE A 293 -18.00 2.66 0.59
C ILE A 293 -18.98 1.78 -0.19
N ALA A 294 -18.85 1.71 -1.51
CA ALA A 294 -19.72 0.97 -2.42
C ALA A 294 -21.22 1.28 -2.17
N PRO A 295 -21.64 2.56 -2.31
CA PRO A 295 -22.98 2.99 -1.95
C PRO A 295 -24.04 2.24 -2.76
N GLY A 296 -25.10 1.80 -2.07
CA GLY A 296 -26.22 1.04 -2.66
C GLY A 296 -25.94 -0.43 -2.89
N VAL A 297 -24.68 -0.88 -2.83
CA VAL A 297 -24.26 -2.26 -3.11
C VAL A 297 -23.70 -2.95 -1.85
N GLY A 298 -22.77 -2.29 -1.14
CA GLY A 298 -22.22 -2.78 0.12
C GLY A 298 -21.19 -3.91 -0.01
N HIS A 299 -20.72 -4.19 -1.22
CA HIS A 299 -19.64 -5.13 -1.52
C HIS A 299 -18.80 -4.62 -2.70
N LEU A 300 -17.61 -5.19 -2.91
CA LEU A 300 -16.82 -4.90 -4.10
C LEU A 300 -17.54 -5.37 -5.36
N GLU A 301 -17.74 -4.44 -6.30
CA GLU A 301 -18.33 -4.73 -7.61
C GLU A 301 -17.25 -5.26 -8.55
N ASP A 302 -17.57 -6.26 -9.39
CA ASP A 302 -16.65 -6.75 -10.42
C ASP A 302 -16.33 -5.67 -11.46
N GLU A 303 -17.36 -4.86 -11.79
CA GLU A 303 -17.20 -3.68 -12.64
C GLU A 303 -18.20 -2.58 -12.28
N PHE A 304 -17.80 -1.34 -12.45
CA PHE A 304 -18.65 -0.16 -12.29
C PHE A 304 -18.14 1.02 -13.14
N THR A 305 -18.99 2.01 -13.37
CA THR A 305 -18.64 3.18 -14.19
C THR A 305 -18.39 4.40 -13.31
N ILE A 306 -17.37 5.18 -13.67
CA ILE A 306 -17.06 6.48 -13.04
C ILE A 306 -17.05 7.61 -14.08
N ASP A 307 -17.29 8.84 -13.62
CA ASP A 307 -17.34 10.00 -14.51
C ASP A 307 -15.95 10.62 -14.70
N MET A 308 -15.09 9.87 -15.40
CA MET A 308 -13.77 10.31 -15.84
C MET A 308 -13.60 10.06 -17.33
N PRO A 309 -12.83 10.89 -18.06
CA PRO A 309 -12.42 10.58 -19.41
C PRO A 309 -11.54 9.33 -19.43
N GLU A 310 -11.83 8.39 -20.31
CA GLU A 310 -10.99 7.22 -20.47
C GLU A 310 -9.59 7.62 -20.96
N HIS A 311 -8.56 7.09 -20.31
CA HIS A 311 -7.17 7.26 -20.68
C HIS A 311 -6.48 5.89 -20.72
N ARG A 312 -6.12 5.45 -21.90
CA ARG A 312 -5.34 4.21 -22.09
C ARG A 312 -3.90 4.56 -22.38
N PHE A 313 -3.00 3.91 -21.69
CA PHE A 313 -1.59 3.94 -22.03
C PHE A 313 -1.36 3.20 -23.34
N ALA A 314 -0.25 3.48 -24.03
CA ALA A 314 0.10 2.74 -25.24
C ALA A 314 0.18 1.25 -24.92
N GLU A 315 -0.72 0.47 -25.52
CA GLU A 315 -1.04 -0.94 -25.15
C GLU A 315 0.14 -1.91 -25.19
N GLU A 316 1.23 -1.53 -25.86
CA GLU A 316 2.23 -2.50 -26.29
C GLU A 316 3.24 -2.91 -25.20
N ILE A 317 3.40 -2.16 -24.10
CA ILE A 317 4.52 -2.38 -23.20
C ILE A 317 4.11 -2.93 -21.82
N THR A 318 3.01 -2.47 -21.23
CA THR A 318 2.73 -2.75 -19.82
C THR A 318 1.65 -3.79 -19.54
N ASN A 319 0.76 -4.05 -20.49
CA ASN A 319 -0.30 -5.05 -20.36
C ASN A 319 -0.07 -6.35 -21.14
N SER A 320 1.03 -6.45 -21.89
CA SER A 320 1.40 -7.68 -22.57
C SER A 320 1.80 -8.76 -21.56
N ASP A 321 1.27 -9.97 -21.70
CA ASP A 321 1.74 -11.16 -20.98
C ASP A 321 3.12 -11.63 -21.46
N VAL A 322 3.68 -10.94 -22.47
CA VAL A 322 4.99 -11.23 -23.05
C VAL A 322 6.01 -10.25 -22.50
N ILE A 323 7.11 -10.77 -21.97
CA ILE A 323 8.28 -10.00 -21.58
C ILE A 323 9.38 -10.22 -22.61
N HIS A 324 9.85 -9.12 -23.19
CA HIS A 324 10.96 -9.12 -24.14
C HIS A 324 12.27 -8.79 -23.42
N PHE A 325 13.33 -9.51 -23.73
CA PHE A 325 14.68 -9.31 -23.18
C PHE A 325 15.60 -8.57 -24.14
N TRP A 326 15.08 -7.46 -24.72
CA TRP A 326 15.87 -6.58 -25.57
C TRP A 326 16.45 -5.42 -24.74
N GLY A 327 17.73 -5.14 -24.90
CA GLY A 327 18.40 -4.07 -24.17
C GLY A 327 19.14 -4.57 -22.90
N GLU A 328 19.53 -3.63 -22.06
CA GLU A 328 20.41 -3.87 -20.89
C GLU A 328 19.66 -3.86 -19.57
N GLN A 329 18.40 -3.40 -19.57
CA GLN A 329 17.59 -3.28 -18.35
C GLN A 329 16.57 -4.41 -18.27
N LEU A 330 16.42 -4.94 -17.05
CA LEU A 330 15.39 -5.93 -16.75
C LEU A 330 14.02 -5.27 -16.76
N ASP A 331 13.01 -5.97 -17.30
CA ASP A 331 11.63 -5.49 -17.23
C ASP A 331 11.22 -5.26 -15.75
N GLN A 332 10.64 -4.10 -15.49
CA GLN A 332 10.29 -3.67 -14.12
C GLN A 332 9.25 -4.55 -13.41
N ARG A 333 8.55 -5.42 -14.15
CA ARG A 333 7.61 -6.40 -13.61
C ARG A 333 8.30 -7.64 -13.04
N LEU A 334 9.58 -7.86 -13.39
CA LEU A 334 10.36 -8.98 -12.88
C LEU A 334 10.89 -8.68 -11.49
N VAL A 335 10.75 -9.64 -10.61
CA VAL A 335 11.22 -9.56 -9.23
C VAL A 335 12.09 -10.76 -8.89
N ALA A 336 13.13 -10.52 -8.11
CA ALA A 336 13.94 -11.54 -7.44
C ALA A 336 13.46 -11.73 -6.00
N ILE A 337 14.01 -12.72 -5.33
CA ILE A 337 13.92 -12.87 -3.88
C ILE A 337 15.24 -12.36 -3.30
N GLU A 338 15.17 -11.42 -2.38
CA GLU A 338 16.29 -10.75 -1.72
C GLU A 338 17.17 -9.95 -2.68
N ASP A 339 18.28 -10.50 -3.17
CA ASP A 339 19.27 -9.78 -3.97
C ASP A 339 19.12 -10.06 -5.47
N TRP A 340 18.77 -9.02 -6.23
CA TRP A 340 18.68 -9.03 -7.71
C TRP A 340 19.93 -8.47 -8.40
N THR A 341 20.87 -7.91 -7.63
CA THR A 341 22.05 -7.23 -8.18
C THR A 341 23.30 -8.11 -8.19
N SER A 342 23.28 -9.24 -7.51
CA SER A 342 24.45 -10.11 -7.29
C SER A 342 24.83 -10.99 -8.49
N GLY A 343 24.47 -10.56 -9.71
CA GLY A 343 24.86 -11.29 -10.93
C GLY A 343 24.13 -12.62 -11.11
N ILE A 344 22.84 -12.67 -10.78
CA ILE A 344 22.01 -13.86 -11.03
C ILE A 344 21.54 -13.95 -12.47
N TYR A 345 21.69 -12.90 -13.28
CA TYR A 345 21.28 -12.88 -14.68
C TYR A 345 22.20 -12.01 -15.54
N SER A 346 22.09 -12.19 -16.86
CA SER A 346 22.63 -11.32 -17.89
C SER A 346 21.62 -11.13 -19.05
N LEU A 347 21.52 -9.90 -19.55
CA LEU A 347 20.76 -9.55 -20.74
C LEU A 347 21.68 -9.29 -21.97
N THR A 348 23.00 -9.20 -21.75
CA THR A 348 23.98 -8.81 -22.76
C THR A 348 24.79 -9.97 -23.34
N GLU A 349 24.86 -11.11 -22.65
CA GLU A 349 25.61 -12.27 -23.18
C GLU A 349 24.99 -12.90 -24.42
N ARG A 350 23.67 -12.76 -24.58
CA ARG A 350 22.93 -13.18 -25.77
C ARG A 350 21.79 -12.21 -26.00
N GLU A 351 21.85 -11.51 -27.10
CA GLU A 351 20.82 -10.56 -27.52
C GLU A 351 19.43 -11.20 -27.57
N GLY A 352 18.43 -10.52 -27.03
CA GLY A 352 17.03 -10.95 -26.98
C GLY A 352 16.75 -12.12 -26.04
N ALA A 353 17.70 -12.47 -25.16
CA ALA A 353 17.55 -13.57 -24.20
C ALA A 353 17.96 -13.20 -22.78
N LEU A 354 17.21 -13.70 -21.81
CA LEU A 354 17.61 -13.70 -20.41
C LEU A 354 18.45 -14.93 -20.10
N ARG A 355 19.69 -14.72 -19.68
CA ARG A 355 20.54 -15.80 -19.14
C ARG A 355 20.49 -15.78 -17.62
N MET A 356 20.17 -16.92 -17.00
CA MET A 356 20.20 -17.11 -15.57
C MET A 356 21.47 -17.87 -15.15
N TYR A 357 22.15 -17.37 -14.11
CA TYR A 357 23.28 -18.04 -13.49
C TYR A 357 22.80 -18.84 -12.29
N LEU A 358 22.79 -20.17 -12.42
CA LEU A 358 22.33 -21.06 -11.36
C LEU A 358 23.24 -20.95 -10.13
N ARG A 359 22.64 -21.00 -8.96
CA ARG A 359 23.30 -21.04 -7.65
C ARG A 359 23.03 -22.38 -6.96
N LYS A 360 23.77 -22.66 -5.91
CA LYS A 360 23.58 -23.89 -5.08
C LYS A 360 22.39 -23.74 -4.15
N GLU A 361 22.12 -22.52 -3.74
CA GLU A 361 21.06 -22.14 -2.83
C GLU A 361 19.69 -22.42 -3.47
N LYS A 362 18.83 -23.06 -2.70
CA LYS A 362 17.47 -23.39 -3.11
C LYS A 362 16.51 -22.33 -2.58
N ILE A 363 15.42 -22.11 -3.29
CA ILE A 363 14.35 -21.19 -2.86
C ILE A 363 13.78 -21.55 -1.48
N SER A 364 13.81 -22.85 -1.12
CA SER A 364 13.36 -23.34 0.18
C SER A 364 14.35 -23.07 1.33
N GLU A 365 15.57 -22.69 1.02
CA GLU A 365 16.63 -22.47 2.02
C GLU A 365 16.66 -21.03 2.50
N ARG A 366 15.76 -20.17 1.97
CA ARG A 366 15.66 -18.73 2.29
C ARG A 366 17.01 -18.02 2.16
N ALA A 367 17.78 -18.46 1.19
CA ALA A 367 19.07 -17.92 0.87
C ALA A 367 18.98 -17.22 -0.47
N ASN A 368 19.96 -16.41 -0.77
CA ASN A 368 20.13 -15.68 -2.00
C ASN A 368 20.15 -16.61 -3.24
N CYS A 369 18.99 -17.08 -3.65
CA CYS A 369 18.81 -18.03 -4.75
C CYS A 369 18.71 -17.31 -6.10
N ALA A 370 19.04 -18.03 -7.20
CA ALA A 370 18.84 -17.51 -8.55
C ALA A 370 17.36 -17.64 -8.93
N TYR A 371 16.59 -16.61 -8.62
CA TYR A 371 15.16 -16.55 -8.91
C TYR A 371 14.79 -15.23 -9.63
N LEU A 372 14.02 -15.33 -10.68
CA LEU A 372 13.28 -14.20 -11.28
C LEU A 372 11.87 -14.67 -11.60
N GLY A 373 10.91 -13.87 -11.22
CA GLY A 373 9.48 -14.17 -11.42
C GLY A 373 8.67 -12.93 -11.75
N VAL A 374 7.45 -13.15 -12.17
CA VAL A 374 6.42 -12.14 -12.34
C VAL A 374 5.24 -12.46 -11.43
N ARG A 375 4.48 -11.44 -11.04
CA ARG A 375 3.25 -11.66 -10.30
C ARG A 375 2.20 -12.30 -11.20
N GLN A 376 1.60 -13.39 -10.74
CA GLN A 376 0.55 -14.08 -11.47
C GLN A 376 -0.70 -13.19 -11.57
N LYS A 377 -1.34 -13.14 -12.76
CA LYS A 377 -2.53 -12.30 -13.01
C LYS A 377 -3.83 -13.12 -13.11
N SER A 378 -3.75 -14.43 -13.34
CA SER A 378 -4.92 -15.32 -13.50
C SER A 378 -4.56 -16.78 -13.21
#